data_e8e2fb97f06a62034aa09eec2b0d7eae
#
_entry.id   e8e2fb97f06a62034aa09eec2b0d7eae
#
_cell.length_a   1.000
_cell.length_b   1.000
_cell.length_c   1.000
_cell.angle_alpha   90.00
_cell.angle_beta   90.00
_cell.angle_gamma   90.00
#
_symmetry.space_group_name_H-M   'P 1'
#
loop_
_entity.id
_entity.type
_entity.pdbx_description
1 polymer ?
#
loop_
_entity_poly.entity_id
_entity_poly.type
_entity_poly.pdbx_seq_one_letter_code
_entity_poly.pdbx_strand_id
1 'polypeptide(L)'
;MGVIEMRIVVVIARVLLGLMFVFFGLNGFLNFLPAPPLTGVSGAFLGAMISSHYVYLVCAVQLLGGLLLLVNQFVPLGLALLAPVIANIITYHLTMDRGNAQLAILATILWVFLAWKFRAYFAPLATRKAVLTSD
;
A
#
# COMPACT_ATOMS: atom_id res chain seq x y z
N MET A 1 12.75 -11.85 -21.24
CA MET A 1 12.00 -10.59 -21.36
C MET A 1 12.97 -9.45 -21.63
N GLY A 2 12.73 -8.68 -22.67
CA GLY A 2 13.59 -7.55 -23.05
C GLY A 2 13.45 -6.36 -22.09
N VAL A 3 14.41 -5.41 -22.19
CA VAL A 3 14.42 -4.20 -21.33
C VAL A 3 13.15 -3.36 -21.51
N ILE A 4 12.67 -3.21 -22.76
CA ILE A 4 11.47 -2.41 -23.07
C ILE A 4 10.22 -3.08 -22.47
N GLU A 5 10.09 -4.39 -22.63
CA GLU A 5 8.98 -5.16 -22.08
C GLU A 5 8.95 -5.07 -20.54
N MET A 6 10.11 -5.17 -19.91
CA MET A 6 10.20 -5.03 -18.46
C MET A 6 9.81 -3.62 -17.98
N ARG A 7 10.19 -2.58 -18.72
CA ARG A 7 9.75 -1.20 -18.41
C ARG A 7 8.24 -1.05 -18.48
N ILE A 8 7.62 -1.64 -19.49
CA ILE A 8 6.16 -1.64 -19.63
C ILE A 8 5.49 -2.36 -18.45
N VAL A 9 6.01 -3.52 -18.06
CA VAL A 9 5.49 -4.28 -16.91
C VAL A 9 5.60 -3.46 -15.61
N VAL A 10 6.72 -2.79 -15.39
CA VAL A 10 6.91 -1.92 -14.23
C VAL A 10 5.92 -0.75 -14.23
N VAL A 11 5.70 -0.10 -15.36
CA VAL A 11 4.73 1.00 -15.49
C VAL A 11 3.31 0.49 -15.20
N ILE A 12 2.92 -0.65 -15.76
CA ILE A 12 1.60 -1.24 -15.53
C ILE A 12 1.42 -1.58 -14.04
N ALA A 13 2.38 -2.24 -13.43
CA ALA A 13 2.32 -2.59 -12.01
C ALA A 13 2.24 -1.34 -11.11
N ARG A 14 3.01 -0.31 -11.42
CA ARG A 14 3.02 0.96 -10.69
C ARG A 14 1.68 1.69 -10.80
N VAL A 15 1.14 1.81 -12.00
CA VAL A 15 -0.14 2.48 -12.24
C VAL A 15 -1.28 1.69 -11.59
N LEU A 16 -1.29 0.37 -11.74
CA LEU A 16 -2.32 -0.47 -11.16
C LEU A 16 -2.33 -0.38 -9.63
N LEU A 17 -1.17 -0.52 -9.00
CA LEU A 17 -1.06 -0.39 -7.54
C LEU A 17 -1.43 1.02 -7.06
N GLY A 18 -0.99 2.04 -7.77
CA GLY A 18 -1.34 3.43 -7.47
C GLY A 18 -2.84 3.69 -7.56
N LEU A 19 -3.50 3.20 -8.61
CA LEU A 19 -4.96 3.30 -8.77
C LEU A 19 -5.71 2.59 -7.65
N MET A 20 -5.27 1.40 -7.27
CA MET A 20 -5.89 0.65 -6.17
C MET A 20 -5.88 1.48 -4.87
N PHE A 21 -4.73 2.02 -4.50
CA PHE A 21 -4.60 2.76 -3.25
C PHE A 21 -5.24 4.15 -3.28
N VAL A 22 -5.22 4.84 -4.42
CA VAL A 22 -5.97 6.09 -4.59
C VAL A 22 -7.48 5.83 -4.48
N PHE A 23 -7.98 4.81 -5.15
CA PHE A 23 -9.40 4.45 -5.12
C PHE A 23 -9.87 4.12 -3.70
N PHE A 24 -9.19 3.21 -3.01
CA PHE A 24 -9.57 2.82 -1.65
C PHE A 24 -9.27 3.91 -0.62
N GLY A 25 -8.20 4.67 -0.80
CA GLY A 25 -7.90 5.81 0.06
C GLY A 25 -8.98 6.89 -0.04
N LEU A 26 -9.42 7.23 -1.24
CA LEU A 26 -10.54 8.14 -1.46
C LEU A 26 -11.85 7.61 -0.87
N ASN A 27 -12.10 6.31 -1.00
CA ASN A 27 -13.29 5.71 -0.43
C ASN A 27 -13.38 5.89 1.08
N GLY A 28 -12.26 5.88 1.79
CA GLY A 28 -12.24 6.12 3.23
C GLY A 28 -12.74 7.51 3.63
N PHE A 29 -12.61 8.49 2.77
CA PHE A 29 -13.13 9.84 2.99
C PHE A 29 -14.51 10.07 2.41
N LEU A 30 -14.77 9.52 1.23
CA LEU A 30 -15.99 9.80 0.45
C LEU A 30 -17.09 8.75 0.64
N ASN A 31 -16.76 7.57 1.15
CA ASN A 31 -17.71 6.47 1.42
C ASN A 31 -18.60 6.12 0.21
N PHE A 32 -18.03 6.00 -0.98
CA PHE A 32 -18.79 5.68 -2.20
C PHE A 32 -19.00 4.17 -2.40
N LEU A 33 -18.24 3.31 -1.70
CA LEU A 33 -18.46 1.87 -1.69
C LEU A 33 -19.39 1.47 -0.54
N PRO A 34 -20.20 0.40 -0.70
CA PRO A 34 -20.98 -0.15 0.41
C PRO A 34 -20.07 -0.52 1.59
N ALA A 35 -20.49 -0.18 2.80
CA ALA A 35 -19.78 -0.59 4.00
C ALA A 35 -19.83 -2.12 4.15
N PRO A 36 -18.70 -2.77 4.50
CA PRO A 36 -18.71 -4.20 4.77
C PRO A 36 -19.55 -4.50 6.03
N PRO A 37 -20.13 -5.71 6.14
CA PRO A 37 -20.82 -6.12 7.34
C PRO A 37 -19.89 -6.07 8.56
N LEU A 38 -20.28 -5.35 9.61
CA LEU A 38 -19.50 -5.25 10.84
C LEU A 38 -19.85 -6.42 11.78
N THR A 39 -19.41 -7.62 11.42
CA THR A 39 -19.64 -8.85 12.19
C THR A 39 -18.34 -9.53 12.56
N GLY A 40 -18.34 -10.24 13.69
CA GLY A 40 -17.16 -10.99 14.14
C GLY A 40 -15.97 -10.10 14.49
N VAL A 41 -14.79 -10.71 14.49
CA VAL A 41 -13.52 -10.02 14.83
C VAL A 41 -13.18 -8.94 13.81
N SER A 42 -13.38 -9.22 12.53
CA SER A 42 -13.12 -8.24 11.47
C SER A 42 -14.02 -7.01 11.59
N GLY A 43 -15.31 -7.22 11.91
CA GLY A 43 -16.24 -6.14 12.16
C GLY A 43 -15.90 -5.30 13.40
N ALA A 44 -15.45 -5.95 14.47
CA ALA A 44 -14.97 -5.25 15.67
C ALA A 44 -13.73 -4.38 15.38
N PHE A 45 -12.78 -4.91 14.62
CA PHE A 45 -11.57 -4.17 14.22
C PHE A 45 -11.91 -2.96 13.35
N LEU A 46 -12.66 -3.17 12.27
CA LEU A 46 -13.06 -2.09 11.35
C LEU A 46 -13.95 -1.07 12.05
N GLY A 47 -14.87 -1.52 12.90
CA GLY A 47 -15.74 -0.65 13.69
C GLY A 47 -14.96 0.25 14.64
N ALA A 48 -13.92 -0.28 15.29
CA ALA A 48 -13.04 0.51 16.15
C ALA A 48 -12.25 1.56 15.35
N MET A 49 -11.72 1.20 14.18
CA MET A 49 -11.01 2.12 13.30
C MET A 49 -11.91 3.26 12.81
N ILE A 50 -13.16 2.93 12.44
CA ILE A 50 -14.11 3.91 11.92
C ILE A 50 -14.59 4.84 13.04
N SER A 51 -15.03 4.28 14.17
CA SER A 51 -15.58 5.06 15.29
C SER A 51 -14.54 5.97 15.96
N SER A 52 -13.28 5.55 15.98
CA SER A 52 -12.16 6.36 16.49
C SER A 52 -11.61 7.38 15.48
N HIS A 53 -12.10 7.36 14.24
CA HIS A 53 -11.54 8.15 13.11
C HIS A 53 -10.09 7.77 12.74
N TYR A 54 -9.53 6.73 13.34
CA TYR A 54 -8.18 6.25 13.02
C TYR A 54 -8.03 5.87 11.56
N VAL A 55 -9.11 5.39 10.94
CA VAL A 55 -9.16 5.02 9.53
C VAL A 55 -8.70 6.16 8.61
N TYR A 56 -8.93 7.41 8.98
CA TYR A 56 -8.54 8.56 8.14
C TYR A 56 -7.03 8.70 7.97
N LEU A 57 -6.26 8.39 9.02
CA LEU A 57 -4.80 8.37 8.91
C LEU A 57 -4.35 7.31 7.90
N VAL A 58 -4.91 6.11 7.99
CA VAL A 58 -4.58 5.02 7.08
C VAL A 58 -4.96 5.38 5.64
N CYS A 59 -6.16 5.93 5.43
CA CYS A 59 -6.62 6.36 4.12
C CYS A 59 -5.78 7.51 3.54
N ALA A 60 -5.34 8.44 4.37
CA ALA A 60 -4.46 9.52 3.96
C ALA A 60 -3.10 8.99 3.48
N VAL A 61 -2.51 8.04 4.19
CA VAL A 61 -1.26 7.39 3.79
C VAL A 61 -1.44 6.59 2.50
N GLN A 62 -2.54 5.86 2.37
CA GLN A 62 -2.89 5.14 1.13
C GLN A 62 -3.00 6.08 -0.06
N LEU A 63 -3.73 7.18 0.11
CA LEU A 63 -3.96 8.17 -0.94
C LEU A 63 -2.64 8.83 -1.35
N LEU A 64 -1.83 9.26 -0.39
CA LEU A 64 -0.54 9.88 -0.66
C LEU A 64 0.40 8.89 -1.37
N GLY A 65 0.58 7.70 -0.82
CA GLY A 65 1.43 6.68 -1.43
C GLY A 65 0.97 6.30 -2.84
N GLY A 66 -0.33 6.10 -3.03
CA GLY A 66 -0.91 5.79 -4.33
C GLY A 66 -0.71 6.93 -5.35
N LEU A 67 -0.89 8.18 -4.95
CA LEU A 67 -0.67 9.35 -5.82
C LEU A 67 0.79 9.45 -6.27
N LEU A 68 1.74 9.24 -5.37
CA LEU A 68 3.17 9.26 -5.72
C LEU A 68 3.50 8.21 -6.77
N LEU A 69 2.91 7.03 -6.67
CA LEU A 69 3.05 5.99 -7.69
C LEU A 69 2.43 6.40 -9.02
N LEU A 70 1.23 6.99 -9.01
CA LEU A 70 0.53 7.40 -10.23
C LEU A 70 1.26 8.50 -10.99
N VAL A 71 1.71 9.54 -10.28
CA VAL A 71 2.39 10.67 -10.91
C VAL A 71 3.85 10.36 -11.23
N ASN A 72 4.34 9.18 -10.88
CA ASN A 72 5.74 8.76 -11.08
C ASN A 72 6.75 9.73 -10.45
N GLN A 73 6.42 10.24 -9.28
CA GLN A 73 7.29 11.11 -8.49
C GLN A 73 7.49 10.49 -7.12
N PHE A 74 8.73 10.49 -6.63
CA PHE A 74 9.06 9.92 -5.32
C PHE A 74 8.57 8.47 -5.16
N VAL A 75 8.68 7.66 -6.20
CA VAL A 75 8.16 6.28 -6.21
C VAL A 75 8.69 5.45 -5.03
N PRO A 76 10.01 5.48 -4.69
CA PRO A 76 10.48 4.75 -3.51
C PRO A 76 9.82 5.22 -2.21
N LEU A 77 9.57 6.51 -2.04
CA LEU A 77 8.85 7.05 -0.89
C LEU A 77 7.40 6.55 -0.86
N GLY A 78 6.72 6.56 -2.01
CA GLY A 78 5.37 6.00 -2.12
C GLY A 78 5.31 4.53 -1.71
N LEU A 79 6.25 3.72 -2.18
CA LEU A 79 6.38 2.31 -1.79
C LEU A 79 6.65 2.15 -0.29
N ALA A 80 7.52 2.98 0.29
CA ALA A 80 7.81 2.96 1.72
C ALA A 80 6.58 3.32 2.57
N LEU A 81 5.80 4.32 2.15
CA LEU A 81 4.55 4.69 2.82
C LEU A 81 3.50 3.59 2.76
N LEU A 82 3.44 2.87 1.65
CA LEU A 82 2.48 1.77 1.47
C LEU A 82 2.92 0.47 2.16
N ALA A 83 4.18 0.31 2.50
CA ALA A 83 4.70 -0.91 3.13
C ALA A 83 3.93 -1.31 4.40
N PRO A 84 3.77 -0.44 5.43
CA PRO A 84 3.01 -0.79 6.62
C PRO A 84 1.51 -0.97 6.33
N VAL A 85 0.98 -0.26 5.37
CA VAL A 85 -0.44 -0.42 4.96
C VAL A 85 -0.65 -1.81 4.36
N ILE A 86 0.21 -2.24 3.45
CA ILE A 86 0.14 -3.57 2.83
C ILE A 86 0.34 -4.67 3.88
N ALA A 87 1.30 -4.49 4.78
CA ALA A 87 1.51 -5.44 5.88
C ALA A 87 0.24 -5.60 6.73
N ASN A 88 -0.42 -4.50 7.07
CA ASN A 88 -1.69 -4.52 7.80
C ASN A 88 -2.81 -5.18 7.00
N ILE A 89 -2.98 -4.80 5.74
CA ILE A 89 -4.06 -5.33 4.89
C ILE A 89 -3.93 -6.84 4.71
N ILE A 90 -2.74 -7.32 4.38
CA ILE A 90 -2.55 -8.77 4.18
C ILE A 90 -2.73 -9.54 5.50
N THR A 91 -2.23 -8.99 6.61
CA THR A 91 -2.43 -9.60 7.93
C THR A 91 -3.90 -9.64 8.31
N TYR A 92 -4.64 -8.55 8.12
CA TYR A 92 -6.09 -8.50 8.36
C TYR A 92 -6.81 -9.60 7.59
N HIS A 93 -6.55 -9.74 6.30
CA HIS A 93 -7.22 -10.75 5.48
C HIS A 93 -6.80 -12.17 5.84
N LEU A 94 -5.54 -12.41 6.19
CA LEU A 94 -5.09 -13.75 6.58
C LEU A 94 -5.63 -14.20 7.94
N THR A 95 -5.90 -13.26 8.83
CA THR A 95 -6.31 -13.58 10.22
C THR A 95 -7.79 -13.38 10.48
N MET A 96 -8.42 -12.39 9.86
CA MET A 96 -9.78 -11.94 10.20
C MET A 96 -10.79 -12.09 9.06
N ASP A 97 -10.38 -12.04 7.79
CA ASP A 97 -11.29 -12.07 6.64
C ASP A 97 -10.71 -12.82 5.44
N ARG A 98 -10.46 -14.10 5.61
CA ARG A 98 -9.80 -14.94 4.60
C ARG A 98 -10.58 -15.06 3.29
N GLY A 99 -11.89 -14.92 3.32
CA GLY A 99 -12.75 -15.08 2.14
C GLY A 99 -12.58 -13.98 1.09
N ASN A 100 -12.06 -12.81 1.48
CA ASN A 100 -11.97 -11.62 0.64
C ASN A 100 -10.52 -11.14 0.42
N ALA A 101 -9.57 -12.07 0.44
CA ALA A 101 -8.14 -11.75 0.39
C ALA A 101 -7.60 -11.45 -1.02
N GLN A 102 -8.39 -11.59 -2.08
CA GLN A 102 -7.91 -11.55 -3.47
C GLN A 102 -7.21 -10.24 -3.83
N LEU A 103 -7.83 -9.10 -3.52
CA LEU A 103 -7.23 -7.78 -3.79
C LEU A 103 -6.01 -7.51 -2.90
N ALA A 104 -6.05 -7.98 -1.66
CA ALA A 104 -4.91 -7.85 -0.74
C ALA A 104 -3.69 -8.63 -1.25
N ILE A 105 -3.90 -9.83 -1.77
CA ILE A 105 -2.86 -10.66 -2.38
C ILE A 105 -2.31 -9.99 -3.62
N LEU A 106 -3.18 -9.50 -4.51
CA LEU A 106 -2.76 -8.78 -5.71
C LEU A 106 -1.92 -7.54 -5.35
N ALA A 107 -2.39 -6.71 -4.43
CA ALA A 107 -1.67 -5.53 -3.98
C ALA A 107 -0.29 -5.90 -3.40
N THR A 108 -0.22 -6.97 -2.62
CA THR A 108 1.03 -7.46 -2.04
C THR A 108 2.01 -7.91 -3.12
N ILE A 109 1.55 -8.67 -4.11
CA ILE A 109 2.37 -9.13 -5.24
C ILE A 109 2.91 -7.94 -6.04
N LEU A 110 2.06 -6.98 -6.37
CA LEU A 110 2.46 -5.78 -7.11
C LEU A 110 3.49 -4.96 -6.30
N TRP A 111 3.25 -4.79 -5.01
CA TRP A 111 4.17 -4.06 -4.15
C TRP A 111 5.53 -4.75 -4.03
N VAL A 112 5.57 -6.06 -3.80
CA VAL A 112 6.81 -6.85 -3.71
C VAL A 112 7.59 -6.76 -5.01
N PHE A 113 6.90 -6.89 -6.15
CA PHE A 113 7.52 -6.76 -7.47
C PHE A 113 8.15 -5.36 -7.65
N LEU A 114 7.43 -4.30 -7.34
CA LEU A 114 7.94 -2.93 -7.44
C LEU A 114 9.08 -2.66 -6.46
N ALA A 115 8.94 -3.10 -5.21
CA ALA A 115 10.00 -2.99 -4.22
C ALA A 115 11.29 -3.69 -4.68
N TRP A 116 11.16 -4.85 -5.30
CA TRP A 116 12.29 -5.56 -5.91
C TRP A 116 12.93 -4.76 -7.04
N LYS A 117 12.13 -4.17 -7.92
CA LYS A 117 12.63 -3.36 -9.03
C LYS A 117 13.32 -2.08 -8.57
N PHE A 118 12.82 -1.47 -7.51
CA PHE A 118 13.37 -0.24 -6.92
C PHE A 118 14.28 -0.50 -5.71
N ARG A 119 14.72 -1.74 -5.49
CA ARG A 119 15.49 -2.14 -4.29
C ARG A 119 16.77 -1.33 -4.05
N ALA A 120 17.39 -0.80 -5.09
CA ALA A 120 18.59 0.02 -4.96
C ALA A 120 18.35 1.29 -4.11
N TYR A 121 17.13 1.81 -4.12
CA TYR A 121 16.75 2.98 -3.32
C TYR A 121 16.49 2.64 -1.85
N PHE A 122 16.25 1.37 -1.53
CA PHE A 122 16.03 0.90 -0.16
C PHE A 122 17.30 0.30 0.46
N ALA A 123 18.29 -0.06 -0.33
CA ALA A 123 19.53 -0.67 0.17
C ALA A 123 20.23 0.15 1.26
N PRO A 124 20.28 1.51 1.19
CA PRO A 124 20.87 2.32 2.26
C PRO A 124 20.18 2.18 3.61
N LEU A 125 18.90 1.81 3.66
CA LEU A 125 18.17 1.57 4.91
C LEU A 125 18.72 0.37 5.70
N ALA A 126 19.40 -0.55 5.03
CA ALA A 126 20.04 -1.71 5.64
C ALA A 126 21.47 -1.44 6.11
N THR A 127 21.89 -0.18 6.17
CA THR A 127 23.20 0.22 6.64
C THR A 127 23.39 -0.16 8.11
N ARG A 128 24.39 -1.01 8.38
CA ARG A 128 24.63 -1.56 9.72
C ARG A 128 25.07 -0.49 10.73
N LYS A 129 25.87 0.47 10.27
CA LYS A 129 26.36 1.57 11.11
C LYS A 129 26.12 2.88 10.38
N ALA A 130 25.16 3.64 10.85
CA ALA A 130 24.94 4.99 10.34
C ALA A 130 25.98 5.94 10.93
N VAL A 131 26.51 6.82 10.08
CA VAL A 131 27.43 7.88 10.48
C VAL A 131 26.69 9.20 10.34
N LEU A 132 26.85 10.09 11.32
CA LEU A 132 26.28 11.43 11.22
C LEU A 132 26.99 12.19 10.09
N THR A 133 26.21 12.86 9.26
CA THR A 133 26.77 13.82 8.31
C THR A 133 27.34 14.98 9.10
N SER A 134 28.60 15.30 8.89
CA SER A 134 29.17 16.56 9.36
C SER A 134 28.66 17.68 8.45
N ASP A 135 27.95 18.62 9.02
CA ASP A 135 27.57 19.87 8.34
C ASP A 135 28.81 20.72 8.03
#